data_6305f60b08d3e4ce1698844e5de29af1
#
_entry.id   6305f60b08d3e4ce1698844e5de29af1
#
_cell.length_a   1.000
_cell.length_b   1.000
_cell.length_c   1.000
_cell.angle_alpha   90.00
_cell.angle_beta   90.00
_cell.angle_gamma   90.00
#
_symmetry.space_group_name_H-M   'P 1'
#
loop_
_entity.id
_entity.type
_entity.pdbx_description
1 polymer ?
#
loop_
_entity_poly.entity_id
_entity_poly.type
_entity_poly.pdbx_seq_one_letter_code
_entity_poly.pdbx_strand_id
1 'polypeptide(L)'
;MAANPLDNLRIDHIGSLVRPAQLKEVFARFDRGQASKEELSQAQDQAIRGVIAQQESHGYPIVTDGEFRRHSFQESFSECVTGFDVPKNIGLYYEKRDLNETPLERAEQNFEEAGPAIITRRGAAERLKVVRNLPLEEYRYAQSVAKVPAKITILGPDRIAQRFKWEASLNVYQGLDDFVEHIVAIERQMIAELVKAGCKYIQIDAPGYTAYVDKVSLDRMRSRGEDPERNFQRSIDADNALIVGFPGVTFGIHICRGNARTIDPQTGKLVPQWHREGSYDAIAEKLFNTLKHQRLLLEYDSDRAGGFEPLRLVPKDKIVVLGLVSTKNSDMETVDDLKRRIDQASKYLPIDQLALSPQCGFGGIDSKVLSEAEMWRKLDTIVETVNQVWN
;
A
#
# COMPACT_ATOMS: atom_id res chain seq x y z
N MET A 1 31.89 5.81 3.97
CA MET A 1 30.88 4.72 3.99
C MET A 1 30.60 4.39 2.53
N ALA A 2 30.51 3.12 2.14
CA ALA A 2 30.06 2.79 0.78
C ALA A 2 28.63 3.30 0.61
N ALA A 3 28.34 3.95 -0.54
CA ALA A 3 26.99 4.42 -0.84
C ALA A 3 26.02 3.23 -0.78
N ASN A 4 24.87 3.42 -0.11
CA ASN A 4 23.82 2.41 -0.10
C ASN A 4 23.31 2.27 -1.57
N PRO A 5 23.32 1.09 -2.18
CA PRO A 5 22.84 0.91 -3.55
C PRO A 5 21.40 1.34 -3.77
N LEU A 6 20.64 1.52 -2.69
CA LEU A 6 19.25 2.03 -2.71
C LEU A 6 19.16 3.56 -2.80
N ASP A 7 20.25 4.30 -2.53
CA ASP A 7 20.24 5.76 -2.55
C ASP A 7 19.98 6.32 -3.96
N ASN A 8 20.41 5.60 -4.99
CA ASN A 8 20.25 5.97 -6.40
C ASN A 8 19.13 5.19 -7.12
N LEU A 9 18.25 4.55 -6.38
CA LEU A 9 17.15 3.75 -6.95
C LEU A 9 16.15 4.67 -7.68
N ARG A 10 16.11 4.60 -9.03
CA ARG A 10 15.23 5.41 -9.88
C ARG A 10 13.94 4.70 -10.29
N ILE A 11 13.89 3.37 -10.15
CA ILE A 11 12.70 2.55 -10.36
C ILE A 11 12.26 2.00 -9.03
N ASP A 12 10.99 2.09 -8.73
CA ASP A 12 10.42 1.52 -7.51
C ASP A 12 9.11 0.76 -7.80
N HIS A 13 8.72 -0.08 -6.87
CA HIS A 13 7.42 -0.77 -6.82
C HIS A 13 6.58 -0.26 -5.66
N ILE A 14 5.28 -0.50 -5.71
CA ILE A 14 4.44 -0.29 -4.52
C ILE A 14 4.36 -1.55 -3.66
N GLY A 15 4.31 -2.72 -4.28
CA GLY A 15 4.32 -4.01 -3.56
C GLY A 15 3.54 -5.06 -4.31
N SER A 16 2.21 -4.96 -4.32
CA SER A 16 1.35 -5.97 -4.92
C SER A 16 1.42 -6.00 -6.45
N LEU A 17 1.43 -7.20 -6.99
CA LEU A 17 1.40 -7.50 -8.42
C LEU A 17 0.14 -8.31 -8.78
N VAL A 18 -0.19 -8.39 -10.08
CA VAL A 18 -1.32 -9.19 -10.55
C VAL A 18 -1.03 -10.66 -10.26
N ARG A 19 -1.91 -11.30 -9.52
CA ARG A 19 -1.76 -12.73 -9.17
C ARG A 19 -2.04 -13.61 -10.37
N PRO A 20 -1.19 -14.63 -10.61
CA PRO A 20 -1.46 -15.67 -11.62
C PRO A 20 -2.80 -16.37 -11.39
N ALA A 21 -3.48 -16.74 -12.47
CA ALA A 21 -4.79 -17.40 -12.41
C ALA A 21 -4.77 -18.68 -11.55
N GLN A 22 -3.70 -19.46 -11.66
CA GLN A 22 -3.51 -20.68 -10.86
C GLN A 22 -3.47 -20.40 -9.36
N LEU A 23 -2.76 -19.34 -8.95
CA LEU A 23 -2.71 -18.95 -7.53
C LEU A 23 -4.09 -18.49 -7.02
N LYS A 24 -4.83 -17.71 -7.82
CA LYS A 24 -6.21 -17.29 -7.49
C LYS A 24 -7.15 -18.50 -7.30
N GLU A 25 -7.02 -19.52 -8.14
CA GLU A 25 -7.80 -20.75 -8.03
C GLU A 25 -7.52 -21.51 -6.73
N VAL A 26 -6.22 -21.66 -6.37
CA VAL A 26 -5.85 -22.34 -5.11
C VAL A 26 -6.33 -21.56 -3.89
N PHE A 27 -6.22 -20.22 -3.89
CA PHE A 27 -6.81 -19.39 -2.83
C PHE A 27 -8.32 -19.64 -2.70
N ALA A 28 -9.06 -19.59 -3.81
CA ALA A 28 -10.51 -19.80 -3.79
C ALA A 28 -10.89 -21.22 -3.30
N ARG A 29 -10.09 -22.24 -3.60
CA ARG A 29 -10.28 -23.60 -3.07
C ARG A 29 -9.96 -23.66 -1.58
N PHE A 30 -8.89 -23.01 -1.14
CA PHE A 30 -8.51 -22.95 0.26
C PHE A 30 -9.59 -22.26 1.11
N ASP A 31 -10.14 -21.13 0.66
CA ASP A 31 -11.22 -20.42 1.34
C ASP A 31 -12.51 -21.25 1.47
N ARG A 32 -12.73 -22.19 0.56
CA ARG A 32 -13.84 -23.17 0.62
C ARG A 32 -13.50 -24.45 1.38
N GLY A 33 -12.30 -24.55 1.97
CA GLY A 33 -11.84 -25.76 2.64
C GLY A 33 -11.52 -26.93 1.68
N GLN A 34 -11.29 -26.66 0.40
CA GLN A 34 -11.04 -27.64 -0.68
C GLN A 34 -9.55 -27.74 -1.05
N ALA A 35 -8.68 -26.99 -0.41
CA ALA A 35 -7.23 -27.09 -0.52
C ALA A 35 -6.60 -27.04 0.86
N SER A 36 -5.48 -27.72 1.05
CA SER A 36 -4.75 -27.68 2.31
C SER A 36 -3.89 -26.42 2.42
N LYS A 37 -3.45 -26.10 3.63
CA LYS A 37 -2.51 -25.00 3.88
C LYS A 37 -1.17 -25.23 3.16
N GLU A 38 -0.74 -26.49 3.08
CA GLU A 38 0.48 -26.89 2.39
C GLU A 38 0.36 -26.67 0.89
N GLU A 39 -0.79 -27.02 0.30
CA GLU A 39 -1.08 -26.80 -1.13
C GLU A 39 -1.09 -25.30 -1.46
N LEU A 40 -1.72 -24.47 -0.63
CA LEU A 40 -1.70 -23.01 -0.79
C LEU A 40 -0.27 -22.47 -0.68
N SER A 41 0.49 -22.91 0.31
CA SER A 41 1.89 -22.45 0.50
C SER A 41 2.77 -22.82 -0.70
N GLN A 42 2.63 -24.01 -1.26
CA GLN A 42 3.37 -24.43 -2.46
C GLN A 42 3.00 -23.60 -3.68
N ALA A 43 1.72 -23.30 -3.88
CA ALA A 43 1.26 -22.45 -4.98
C ALA A 43 1.79 -21.01 -4.83
N GLN A 44 1.79 -20.46 -3.61
CA GLN A 44 2.38 -19.17 -3.30
C GLN A 44 3.88 -19.15 -3.59
N ASP A 45 4.62 -20.15 -3.13
CA ASP A 45 6.07 -20.26 -3.36
C ASP A 45 6.41 -20.32 -4.85
N GLN A 46 5.67 -21.08 -5.62
CA GLN A 46 5.83 -21.17 -7.07
C GLN A 46 5.57 -19.82 -7.75
N ALA A 47 4.46 -19.18 -7.40
CA ALA A 47 4.08 -17.89 -7.97
C ALA A 47 5.09 -16.79 -7.61
N ILE A 48 5.55 -16.72 -6.36
CA ILE A 48 6.56 -15.75 -5.90
C ILE A 48 7.87 -15.94 -6.64
N ARG A 49 8.34 -17.18 -6.76
CA ARG A 49 9.56 -17.48 -7.55
C ARG A 49 9.42 -17.01 -9.00
N GLY A 50 8.28 -17.27 -9.61
CA GLY A 50 8.00 -16.86 -10.99
C GLY A 50 7.99 -15.36 -11.16
N VAL A 51 7.29 -14.63 -10.29
CA VAL A 51 7.15 -13.17 -10.40
C VAL A 51 8.46 -12.43 -10.07
N ILE A 52 9.29 -12.96 -9.16
CA ILE A 52 10.62 -12.40 -8.88
C ILE A 52 11.52 -12.58 -10.11
N ALA A 53 11.56 -13.77 -10.69
CA ALA A 53 12.35 -14.01 -11.90
C ALA A 53 11.90 -13.10 -13.07
N GLN A 54 10.60 -12.83 -13.21
CA GLN A 54 10.08 -11.89 -14.19
C GLN A 54 10.53 -10.46 -13.90
N GLN A 55 10.40 -9.96 -12.67
CA GLN A 55 10.87 -8.61 -12.30
C GLN A 55 12.36 -8.44 -12.65
N GLU A 56 13.20 -9.42 -12.30
CA GLU A 56 14.63 -9.39 -12.65
C GLU A 56 14.88 -9.40 -14.15
N SER A 57 14.12 -10.20 -14.93
CA SER A 57 14.24 -10.26 -16.38
C SER A 57 13.80 -8.98 -17.08
N HIS A 58 12.87 -8.23 -16.50
CA HIS A 58 12.45 -6.90 -16.93
C HIS A 58 13.36 -5.76 -16.44
N GLY A 59 14.48 -6.09 -15.75
CA GLY A 59 15.50 -5.12 -15.35
C GLY A 59 15.20 -4.34 -14.07
N TYR A 60 14.32 -4.82 -13.23
CA TYR A 60 14.04 -4.19 -11.94
C TYR A 60 15.21 -4.36 -10.97
N PRO A 61 15.77 -3.25 -10.43
CA PRO A 61 16.90 -3.29 -9.49
C PRO A 61 16.51 -3.68 -8.06
N ILE A 62 15.20 -3.75 -7.80
CA ILE A 62 14.59 -4.18 -6.56
C ILE A 62 13.34 -4.99 -6.87
N VAL A 63 13.04 -6.00 -6.07
CA VAL A 63 11.87 -6.87 -6.30
C VAL A 63 10.96 -6.90 -5.07
N THR A 64 9.70 -7.28 -5.30
CA THR A 64 8.73 -7.64 -4.26
C THR A 64 8.24 -9.06 -4.50
N ASP A 65 7.66 -9.70 -3.48
CA ASP A 65 6.99 -10.99 -3.61
C ASP A 65 5.61 -10.90 -4.27
N GLY A 66 5.20 -9.70 -4.70
CA GLY A 66 3.89 -9.41 -5.27
C GLY A 66 2.76 -9.43 -4.24
N GLU A 67 3.07 -9.57 -2.95
CA GLU A 67 2.12 -9.77 -1.85
C GLU A 67 1.26 -11.04 -2.04
N PHE A 68 1.85 -12.07 -2.64
CA PHE A 68 1.12 -13.28 -3.03
C PHE A 68 0.75 -14.18 -1.84
N ARG A 69 1.27 -13.90 -0.64
CA ARG A 69 0.87 -14.59 0.60
C ARG A 69 -0.34 -13.97 1.28
N ARG A 70 -0.68 -12.71 0.97
CA ARG A 70 -1.74 -11.94 1.62
C ARG A 70 -3.09 -12.14 0.92
N HIS A 71 -4.19 -12.17 1.66
CA HIS A 71 -5.52 -12.02 1.06
C HIS A 71 -5.69 -10.59 0.51
N SER A 72 -5.34 -9.60 1.30
CA SER A 72 -5.22 -8.20 0.88
C SER A 72 -4.14 -7.49 1.70
N PHE A 73 -3.60 -6.38 1.19
CA PHE A 73 -2.65 -5.57 1.94
C PHE A 73 -3.26 -5.07 3.26
N GLN A 74 -4.56 -4.86 3.29
CA GLN A 74 -5.28 -4.32 4.44
C GLN A 74 -5.46 -5.33 5.58
N GLU A 75 -5.46 -6.62 5.29
CA GLU A 75 -5.59 -7.70 6.27
C GLU A 75 -4.23 -8.17 6.81
N SER A 76 -3.13 -7.76 6.17
CA SER A 76 -1.79 -8.26 6.48
C SER A 76 -1.40 -8.12 7.96
N PHE A 77 -1.78 -7.03 8.62
CA PHE A 77 -1.55 -6.85 10.05
C PHE A 77 -2.42 -7.78 10.89
N SER A 78 -3.73 -7.90 10.58
CA SER A 78 -4.64 -8.75 11.34
C SER A 78 -4.31 -10.24 11.24
N GLU A 79 -3.60 -10.65 10.19
CA GLU A 79 -3.07 -12.01 10.06
C GLU A 79 -1.86 -12.28 10.98
N CYS A 80 -1.24 -11.23 11.51
CA CYS A 80 -0.07 -11.32 12.39
C CYS A 80 -0.41 -11.33 13.87
N VAL A 81 -1.64 -10.99 14.25
CA VAL A 81 -2.02 -10.80 15.65
C VAL A 81 -3.29 -11.56 16.02
N THR A 82 -3.42 -11.85 17.30
CA THR A 82 -4.70 -12.23 17.95
C THR A 82 -5.22 -11.09 18.79
N GLY A 83 -6.46 -11.19 19.26
CA GLY A 83 -7.09 -10.21 20.16
C GLY A 83 -8.17 -9.39 19.50
N PHE A 84 -8.28 -9.35 18.17
CA PHE A 84 -9.45 -8.80 17.50
C PHE A 84 -10.67 -9.73 17.71
N ASP A 85 -11.86 -9.13 17.81
CA ASP A 85 -13.11 -9.86 17.66
C ASP A 85 -13.09 -10.59 16.32
N VAL A 86 -12.96 -11.90 16.39
CA VAL A 86 -12.98 -12.72 15.17
C VAL A 86 -14.44 -12.88 14.76
N PRO A 87 -14.87 -12.38 13.61
CA PRO A 87 -16.11 -12.86 13.01
C PRO A 87 -15.98 -14.38 12.90
N LYS A 88 -16.93 -15.13 13.41
CA LYS A 88 -16.87 -16.60 13.53
C LYS A 88 -16.60 -17.34 12.21
N ASN A 89 -16.49 -16.63 11.07
CA ASN A 89 -16.30 -17.19 9.74
C ASN A 89 -15.51 -16.21 8.85
N ILE A 90 -14.19 -16.11 9.00
CA ILE A 90 -13.35 -15.32 8.09
C ILE A 90 -13.41 -15.87 6.65
N GLY A 91 -13.49 -17.19 6.47
CA GLY A 91 -13.62 -17.83 5.14
C GLY A 91 -14.96 -17.58 4.42
N LEU A 92 -16.00 -17.11 5.14
CA LEU A 92 -17.33 -16.87 4.56
C LEU A 92 -17.57 -15.43 4.08
N TYR A 93 -16.61 -14.54 4.20
CA TYR A 93 -16.75 -13.16 3.68
C TYR A 93 -16.89 -13.11 2.16
N TYR A 94 -16.35 -14.12 1.46
CA TYR A 94 -16.49 -14.25 0.01
C TYR A 94 -17.79 -14.96 -0.41
N GLU A 95 -18.41 -15.74 0.48
CA GLU A 95 -19.65 -16.48 0.18
C GLU A 95 -20.95 -15.77 0.60
N LYS A 96 -20.90 -14.85 1.57
CA LYS A 96 -22.04 -14.03 1.97
C LYS A 96 -22.05 -12.65 1.29
N ARG A 97 -21.75 -12.61 0.01
CA ARG A 97 -22.27 -11.53 -0.81
C ARG A 97 -23.76 -11.79 -0.95
N ASP A 98 -24.58 -10.93 -0.38
CA ASP A 98 -26.00 -10.94 -0.74
C ASP A 98 -26.07 -10.57 -2.21
N LEU A 99 -26.28 -11.57 -3.05
CA LEU A 99 -26.35 -11.44 -4.50
C LEU A 99 -27.56 -10.58 -4.92
N ASN A 100 -28.44 -10.24 -3.97
CA ASN A 100 -29.61 -9.39 -4.18
C ASN A 100 -29.34 -7.90 -3.89
N GLU A 101 -28.21 -7.56 -3.23
CA GLU A 101 -27.83 -6.16 -3.10
C GLU A 101 -27.22 -5.65 -4.41
N THR A 102 -27.77 -4.56 -4.90
CA THR A 102 -27.18 -3.89 -6.06
C THR A 102 -25.80 -3.33 -5.67
N PRO A 103 -24.86 -3.28 -6.63
CA PRO A 103 -23.54 -2.67 -6.38
C PRO A 103 -23.62 -1.20 -5.93
N LEU A 104 -24.69 -0.51 -6.27
CA LEU A 104 -24.96 0.88 -5.86
C LEU A 104 -25.31 0.96 -4.37
N GLU A 105 -26.24 0.12 -3.88
CA GLU A 105 -26.60 0.05 -2.46
C GLU A 105 -25.39 -0.29 -1.59
N ARG A 106 -24.50 -1.15 -2.11
CA ARG A 106 -23.25 -1.52 -1.47
C ARG A 106 -22.24 -0.38 -1.43
N ALA A 107 -22.16 0.42 -2.50
CA ALA A 107 -21.30 1.60 -2.58
C ALA A 107 -21.78 2.72 -1.65
N GLU A 108 -23.09 2.89 -1.48
CA GLU A 108 -23.67 3.89 -0.58
C GLU A 108 -23.49 3.52 0.90
N GLN A 109 -23.53 2.24 1.25
CA GLN A 109 -23.29 1.76 2.61
C GLN A 109 -21.81 1.80 3.01
N ASN A 110 -20.89 1.69 2.04
CA ASN A 110 -19.44 1.53 2.25
C ASN A 110 -18.61 2.59 1.52
N PHE A 111 -19.04 3.84 1.53
CA PHE A 111 -18.38 4.95 0.81
C PHE A 111 -16.89 5.15 1.20
N GLU A 112 -16.46 4.73 2.39
CA GLU A 112 -15.04 4.68 2.79
C GLU A 112 -14.33 3.40 2.31
N GLU A 113 -15.07 2.42 1.85
CA GLU A 113 -14.63 1.06 1.61
C GLU A 113 -14.87 0.58 0.17
N ALA A 114 -15.07 1.53 -0.75
CA ALA A 114 -15.32 1.23 -2.16
C ALA A 114 -14.10 0.57 -2.82
N GLY A 115 -13.89 -0.66 -2.45
CA GLY A 115 -12.99 -1.64 -3.01
C GLY A 115 -13.63 -3.01 -2.85
N PRO A 116 -13.17 -4.03 -3.57
CA PRO A 116 -13.73 -5.38 -3.47
C PRO A 116 -13.58 -6.04 -2.09
N ALA A 117 -12.75 -5.48 -1.21
CA ALA A 117 -12.62 -5.96 0.16
C ALA A 117 -13.58 -5.21 1.08
N ILE A 118 -14.59 -5.91 1.58
CA ILE A 118 -15.43 -5.41 2.67
C ILE A 118 -14.54 -5.28 3.90
N ILE A 119 -14.24 -4.04 4.26
CA ILE A 119 -13.46 -3.73 5.44
C ILE A 119 -14.39 -3.82 6.65
N THR A 120 -14.38 -4.95 7.31
CA THR A 120 -15.07 -5.06 8.58
C THR A 120 -14.21 -4.37 9.65
N ARG A 121 -14.69 -3.25 10.19
CA ARG A 121 -14.09 -2.67 11.38
C ARG A 121 -14.21 -3.66 12.52
N ARG A 122 -13.10 -4.09 13.09
CA ARG A 122 -13.03 -5.04 14.19
C ARG A 122 -12.79 -4.31 15.50
N GLY A 123 -13.54 -4.70 16.54
CA GLY A 123 -13.21 -4.38 17.93
C GLY A 123 -12.10 -5.30 18.42
N ALA A 124 -11.37 -4.90 19.46
CA ALA A 124 -10.51 -5.81 20.20
C ALA A 124 -11.25 -6.38 21.40
N ALA A 125 -11.25 -7.70 21.53
CA ALA A 125 -11.77 -8.42 22.70
C ALA A 125 -10.70 -8.52 23.80
N GLU A 126 -9.42 -8.50 23.44
CA GLU A 126 -8.27 -8.47 24.33
C GLU A 126 -7.13 -7.64 23.70
N ARG A 127 -6.10 -7.32 24.48
CA ARG A 127 -4.92 -6.64 23.90
C ARG A 127 -4.29 -7.53 22.83
N LEU A 128 -3.93 -6.89 21.71
CA LEU A 128 -3.35 -7.61 20.57
C LEU A 128 -2.05 -8.29 20.96
N LYS A 129 -1.83 -9.50 20.45
CA LYS A 129 -0.61 -10.28 20.67
C LYS A 129 -0.10 -10.78 19.32
N VAL A 130 1.19 -10.60 19.06
CA VAL A 130 1.85 -11.14 17.87
C VAL A 130 1.84 -12.67 17.94
N VAL A 131 1.37 -13.31 16.89
CA VAL A 131 1.39 -14.76 16.70
C VAL A 131 2.20 -15.16 15.46
N ARG A 132 2.48 -14.20 14.59
CA ARG A 132 3.18 -14.41 13.32
C ARG A 132 3.83 -13.12 12.87
N ASN A 133 4.96 -13.19 12.19
CA ASN A 133 5.53 -12.07 11.47
C ASN A 133 5.48 -12.38 9.96
N LEU A 134 4.32 -12.12 9.34
CA LEU A 134 4.12 -12.37 7.92
C LEU A 134 5.12 -11.61 7.04
N PRO A 135 5.40 -10.31 7.23
CA PRO A 135 6.44 -9.60 6.49
C PRO A 135 7.82 -10.27 6.54
N LEU A 136 8.20 -10.86 7.68
CA LEU A 136 9.46 -11.60 7.80
C LEU A 136 9.45 -12.90 6.98
N GLU A 137 8.34 -13.63 6.98
CA GLU A 137 8.19 -14.84 6.17
C GLU A 137 8.26 -14.50 4.67
N GLU A 138 7.58 -13.45 4.25
CA GLU A 138 7.61 -12.90 2.89
C GLU A 138 9.04 -12.53 2.48
N TYR A 139 9.74 -11.75 3.31
CA TYR A 139 11.12 -11.35 3.06
C TYR A 139 12.06 -12.53 2.92
N ARG A 140 12.03 -13.47 3.88
CA ARG A 140 12.93 -14.62 3.87
C ARG A 140 12.79 -15.43 2.60
N TYR A 141 11.56 -15.68 2.16
CA TYR A 141 11.34 -16.44 0.94
C TYR A 141 11.73 -15.63 -0.30
N ALA A 142 11.25 -14.40 -0.42
CA ALA A 142 11.58 -13.53 -1.56
C ALA A 142 13.10 -13.40 -1.73
N GLN A 143 13.83 -13.04 -0.66
CA GLN A 143 15.27 -12.87 -0.74
C GLN A 143 16.03 -14.18 -1.00
N SER A 144 15.49 -15.34 -0.60
CA SER A 144 16.13 -16.64 -0.87
C SER A 144 16.11 -17.02 -2.36
N VAL A 145 15.23 -16.43 -3.16
CA VAL A 145 15.09 -16.71 -4.60
C VAL A 145 15.46 -15.53 -5.48
N ALA A 146 15.60 -14.33 -4.91
CA ALA A 146 15.98 -13.12 -5.63
C ALA A 146 17.50 -12.96 -5.74
N LYS A 147 17.97 -12.39 -6.86
CA LYS A 147 19.36 -11.99 -7.11
C LYS A 147 19.62 -10.53 -6.74
N VAL A 148 18.57 -9.71 -6.72
CA VAL A 148 18.59 -8.30 -6.30
C VAL A 148 17.91 -8.16 -4.94
N PRO A 149 18.06 -7.00 -4.24
CA PRO A 149 17.39 -6.82 -2.95
C PRO A 149 15.87 -6.95 -3.03
N ALA A 150 15.27 -7.61 -2.05
CA ALA A 150 13.82 -7.64 -1.88
C ALA A 150 13.35 -6.50 -0.96
N LYS A 151 12.31 -5.81 -1.39
CA LYS A 151 11.58 -4.79 -0.64
C LYS A 151 10.35 -5.42 0.00
N ILE A 152 10.03 -5.01 1.22
CA ILE A 152 8.85 -5.44 1.97
C ILE A 152 7.96 -4.26 2.28
N THR A 153 6.64 -4.48 2.23
CA THR A 153 5.60 -3.51 2.58
C THR A 153 4.95 -3.87 3.90
N ILE A 154 4.67 -2.87 4.73
CA ILE A 154 3.97 -2.98 6.01
C ILE A 154 2.84 -1.95 6.01
N LEU A 155 1.68 -2.33 6.52
CA LEU A 155 0.53 -1.42 6.63
C LEU A 155 0.79 -0.40 7.75
N GLY A 156 0.66 0.90 7.45
CA GLY A 156 0.91 1.96 8.44
C GLY A 156 -0.08 1.96 9.61
N PRO A 157 0.35 2.35 10.83
CA PRO A 157 -0.47 2.32 12.05
C PRO A 157 -1.77 3.11 11.94
N ASP A 158 -1.73 4.27 11.28
CA ASP A 158 -2.93 5.08 11.07
C ASP A 158 -3.98 4.33 10.23
N ARG A 159 -3.54 3.61 9.20
CA ARG A 159 -4.46 2.81 8.39
C ARG A 159 -5.06 1.65 9.17
N ILE A 160 -4.29 1.01 10.03
CA ILE A 160 -4.79 -0.02 10.95
C ILE A 160 -5.84 0.59 11.88
N ALA A 161 -5.54 1.75 12.48
CA ALA A 161 -6.43 2.46 13.38
C ALA A 161 -7.75 2.90 12.73
N GLN A 162 -7.72 3.35 11.46
CA GLN A 162 -8.94 3.70 10.72
C GLN A 162 -9.89 2.51 10.51
N ARG A 163 -9.36 1.29 10.57
CA ARG A 163 -10.14 0.04 10.42
C ARG A 163 -10.59 -0.58 11.74
N PHE A 164 -10.26 0.06 12.83
CA PHE A 164 -10.52 -0.43 14.18
C PHE A 164 -11.78 0.22 14.76
N LYS A 165 -12.60 -0.61 15.43
CA LYS A 165 -13.76 -0.15 16.19
C LYS A 165 -13.34 0.14 17.62
N TRP A 166 -12.66 1.26 17.82
CA TRP A 166 -12.13 1.64 19.13
C TRP A 166 -13.24 1.79 20.18
N GLU A 167 -14.43 2.24 19.78
CA GLU A 167 -15.58 2.39 20.67
C GLU A 167 -16.04 1.05 21.26
N ALA A 168 -15.90 -0.02 20.50
CA ALA A 168 -16.20 -1.38 20.95
C ALA A 168 -15.06 -2.02 21.76
N SER A 169 -13.95 -1.30 21.97
CA SER A 169 -12.70 -1.82 22.53
C SER A 169 -12.26 -1.10 23.80
N LEU A 170 -13.11 -0.21 24.33
CA LEU A 170 -12.82 0.60 25.52
C LEU A 170 -12.57 -0.23 26.80
N ASN A 171 -12.99 -1.50 26.81
CA ASN A 171 -12.68 -2.43 27.89
C ASN A 171 -11.22 -2.94 27.83
N VAL A 172 -10.54 -2.74 26.70
CA VAL A 172 -9.19 -3.27 26.40
C VAL A 172 -8.18 -2.15 26.24
N TYR A 173 -8.56 -1.05 25.56
CA TYR A 173 -7.76 0.11 25.30
C TYR A 173 -8.39 1.37 25.87
N GLN A 174 -7.57 2.27 26.42
CA GLN A 174 -8.04 3.53 27.01
C GLN A 174 -8.52 4.55 25.96
N GLY A 175 -8.30 4.27 24.70
CA GLY A 175 -8.68 5.08 23.55
C GLY A 175 -7.83 4.80 22.34
N LEU A 176 -8.02 5.63 21.30
CA LEU A 176 -7.32 5.47 20.04
C LEU A 176 -5.80 5.66 20.18
N ASP A 177 -5.34 6.57 21.03
CA ASP A 177 -3.91 6.82 21.23
C ASP A 177 -3.22 5.59 21.86
N ASP A 178 -3.78 4.97 22.92
CA ASP A 178 -3.26 3.71 23.51
C ASP A 178 -3.25 2.57 22.48
N PHE A 179 -4.26 2.51 21.62
CA PHE A 179 -4.30 1.50 20.57
C PHE A 179 -3.19 1.71 19.52
N VAL A 180 -3.00 2.94 19.03
CA VAL A 180 -1.96 3.28 18.07
C VAL A 180 -0.56 3.03 18.63
N GLU A 181 -0.30 3.43 19.88
CA GLU A 181 0.97 3.15 20.57
C GLU A 181 1.26 1.65 20.63
N HIS A 182 0.24 0.84 20.90
CA HIS A 182 0.40 -0.61 20.94
C HIS A 182 0.68 -1.21 19.55
N ILE A 183 -0.01 -0.73 18.49
CA ILE A 183 0.30 -1.12 17.10
C ILE A 183 1.75 -0.78 16.77
N VAL A 184 2.20 0.43 17.07
CA VAL A 184 3.60 0.85 16.83
C VAL A 184 4.56 -0.08 17.54
N ALA A 185 4.31 -0.46 18.79
CA ALA A 185 5.18 -1.39 19.51
C ALA A 185 5.25 -2.76 18.84
N ILE A 186 4.12 -3.30 18.37
CA ILE A 186 4.04 -4.56 17.64
C ILE A 186 4.82 -4.48 16.33
N GLU A 187 4.55 -3.47 15.50
CA GLU A 187 5.19 -3.34 14.20
C GLU A 187 6.69 -3.06 14.30
N ARG A 188 7.13 -2.31 15.31
CA ARG A 188 8.56 -2.15 15.60
C ARG A 188 9.26 -3.46 15.91
N GLN A 189 8.60 -4.37 16.66
CA GLN A 189 9.13 -5.71 16.88
C GLN A 189 9.26 -6.46 15.54
N MET A 190 8.24 -6.42 14.69
CA MET A 190 8.25 -7.07 13.38
C MET A 190 9.35 -6.49 12.48
N ILE A 191 9.51 -5.17 12.46
CA ILE A 191 10.58 -4.47 11.72
C ILE A 191 11.96 -4.87 12.25
N ALA A 192 12.16 -4.96 13.56
CA ALA A 192 13.44 -5.37 14.15
C ALA A 192 13.85 -6.78 13.68
N GLU A 193 12.91 -7.70 13.58
CA GLU A 193 13.14 -9.06 13.07
C GLU A 193 13.46 -9.06 11.56
N LEU A 194 12.78 -8.23 10.75
CA LEU A 194 13.10 -8.01 9.34
C LEU A 194 14.52 -7.49 9.14
N VAL A 195 14.88 -6.45 9.89
CA VAL A 195 16.22 -5.84 9.82
C VAL A 195 17.30 -6.83 10.25
N LYS A 196 17.05 -7.60 11.31
CA LYS A 196 17.94 -8.68 11.75
C LYS A 196 18.10 -9.77 10.69
N ALA A 197 17.07 -10.04 9.89
CA ALA A 197 17.15 -10.97 8.76
C ALA A 197 17.86 -10.40 7.53
N GLY A 198 18.22 -9.10 7.54
CA GLY A 198 18.99 -8.44 6.48
C GLY A 198 18.16 -7.57 5.53
N CYS A 199 16.87 -7.35 5.79
CA CYS A 199 16.05 -6.47 4.97
C CYS A 199 16.60 -5.04 4.99
N LYS A 200 16.79 -4.44 3.80
CA LYS A 200 17.40 -3.11 3.62
C LYS A 200 16.41 -2.06 3.13
N TYR A 201 15.23 -2.48 2.66
CA TYR A 201 14.19 -1.56 2.23
C TYR A 201 12.83 -2.01 2.73
N ILE A 202 12.22 -1.17 3.55
CA ILE A 202 10.88 -1.37 4.11
C ILE A 202 10.01 -0.17 3.72
N GLN A 203 8.85 -0.44 3.15
CA GLN A 203 7.84 0.57 2.81
C GLN A 203 6.68 0.51 3.81
N ILE A 204 6.27 1.68 4.29
CA ILE A 204 5.07 1.83 5.09
C ILE A 204 3.93 2.29 4.18
N ASP A 205 2.84 1.52 4.12
CA ASP A 205 1.65 1.87 3.33
C ASP A 205 0.71 2.74 4.16
N ALA A 206 0.66 4.02 3.81
CA ALA A 206 -0.08 5.05 4.54
C ALA A 206 -1.09 5.81 3.68
N PRO A 207 -2.07 5.13 3.05
CA PRO A 207 -3.08 5.79 2.22
C PRO A 207 -4.01 6.74 3.03
N GLY A 208 -3.93 6.71 4.35
CA GLY A 208 -4.71 7.55 5.26
C GLY A 208 -4.47 9.04 5.07
N TYR A 209 -3.25 9.46 4.73
CA TYR A 209 -2.88 10.87 4.61
C TYR A 209 -3.71 11.66 3.58
N THR A 210 -4.16 11.01 2.52
CA THR A 210 -4.98 11.70 1.50
C THR A 210 -6.41 12.00 1.96
N ALA A 211 -6.85 11.48 3.09
CA ALA A 211 -8.09 11.92 3.72
C ALA A 211 -7.99 13.36 4.26
N TYR A 212 -6.80 13.85 4.58
CA TYR A 212 -6.57 15.20 5.12
C TYR A 212 -6.51 16.30 4.04
N VAL A 213 -6.50 15.94 2.75
CA VAL A 213 -6.66 16.91 1.64
C VAL A 213 -8.08 16.91 1.07
N ASP A 214 -8.90 15.92 1.42
CA ASP A 214 -10.23 15.72 0.88
C ASP A 214 -11.30 16.31 1.78
N LYS A 215 -12.05 17.28 1.24
CA LYS A 215 -13.09 17.98 2.01
C LYS A 215 -14.15 17.04 2.59
N VAL A 216 -14.57 16.04 1.82
CA VAL A 216 -15.61 15.09 2.26
C VAL A 216 -15.10 14.26 3.43
N SER A 217 -13.85 13.81 3.38
CA SER A 217 -13.20 13.06 4.47
C SER A 217 -13.04 13.92 5.74
N LEU A 218 -12.62 15.18 5.60
CA LEU A 218 -12.48 16.12 6.71
C LEU A 218 -13.83 16.41 7.38
N ASP A 219 -14.88 16.68 6.59
CA ASP A 219 -16.22 16.95 7.10
C ASP A 219 -16.78 15.72 7.85
N ARG A 220 -16.48 14.51 7.36
CA ARG A 220 -16.88 13.26 8.01
C ARG A 220 -16.12 13.03 9.34
N MET A 221 -14.83 13.32 9.42
CA MET A 221 -14.08 13.28 10.68
C MET A 221 -14.72 14.20 11.71
N ARG A 222 -14.99 15.46 11.33
CA ARG A 222 -15.62 16.45 12.21
C ARG A 222 -17.02 16.03 12.65
N SER A 223 -17.84 15.45 11.78
CA SER A 223 -19.20 14.98 12.11
C SER A 223 -19.21 13.83 13.13
N ARG A 224 -18.09 13.08 13.23
CA ARG A 224 -17.86 12.05 14.25
C ARG A 224 -17.25 12.61 15.54
N GLY A 225 -17.05 13.91 15.63
CA GLY A 225 -16.40 14.57 16.77
C GLY A 225 -14.88 14.38 16.83
N GLU A 226 -14.28 13.98 15.72
CA GLU A 226 -12.82 13.85 15.60
C GLU A 226 -12.18 15.21 15.27
N ASP A 227 -10.96 15.42 15.75
CA ASP A 227 -10.10 16.54 15.37
C ASP A 227 -9.14 16.08 14.25
N PRO A 228 -9.35 16.52 12.99
CA PRO A 228 -8.49 16.14 11.88
C PRO A 228 -7.02 16.52 12.08
N GLU A 229 -6.74 17.66 12.71
CA GLU A 229 -5.37 18.12 12.93
C GLU A 229 -4.65 17.22 13.95
N ARG A 230 -5.32 16.88 15.04
CA ARG A 230 -4.80 15.92 16.03
C ARG A 230 -4.60 14.53 15.41
N ASN A 231 -5.54 14.07 14.61
CA ASN A 231 -5.43 12.79 13.90
C ASN A 231 -4.24 12.79 12.94
N PHE A 232 -4.08 13.86 12.17
CA PHE A 232 -2.96 14.02 11.23
C PHE A 232 -1.60 14.01 11.97
N GLN A 233 -1.48 14.73 13.08
CA GLN A 233 -0.27 14.74 13.89
C GLN A 233 0.04 13.35 14.45
N ARG A 234 -0.97 12.66 15.02
CA ARG A 234 -0.81 11.29 15.55
C ARG A 234 -0.32 10.32 14.47
N SER A 235 -0.84 10.42 13.25
CA SER A 235 -0.41 9.58 12.12
C SER A 235 1.08 9.79 11.82
N ILE A 236 1.53 11.04 11.74
CA ILE A 236 2.95 11.38 11.51
C ILE A 236 3.84 10.85 12.64
N ASP A 237 3.42 11.04 13.88
CA ASP A 237 4.19 10.60 15.06
C ASP A 237 4.30 9.07 15.10
N ALA A 238 3.23 8.36 14.79
CA ALA A 238 3.19 6.90 14.73
C ALA A 238 4.10 6.35 13.62
N ASP A 239 4.00 6.88 12.39
CA ASP A 239 4.82 6.45 11.27
C ASP A 239 6.31 6.75 11.51
N ASN A 240 6.62 7.91 12.10
CA ASN A 240 7.99 8.23 12.49
C ASN A 240 8.54 7.30 13.59
N ALA A 241 7.68 6.95 14.56
CA ALA A 241 8.06 6.05 15.64
C ALA A 241 8.42 4.64 15.12
N LEU A 242 7.79 4.17 14.05
CA LEU A 242 8.10 2.87 13.45
C LEU A 242 9.55 2.74 13.01
N ILE A 243 10.12 3.80 12.43
CA ILE A 243 11.37 3.72 11.65
C ILE A 243 12.61 4.19 12.42
N VAL A 244 12.43 4.86 13.55
CA VAL A 244 13.55 5.37 14.36
C VAL A 244 14.34 4.23 14.99
N GLY A 245 15.68 4.29 14.87
CA GLY A 245 16.61 3.36 15.52
C GLY A 245 17.04 2.17 14.65
N PHE A 246 16.78 2.19 13.35
CA PHE A 246 17.20 1.17 12.39
C PHE A 246 18.21 1.73 11.37
N PRO A 247 19.47 1.96 11.76
CA PRO A 247 20.47 2.53 10.85
C PRO A 247 20.78 1.58 9.69
N GLY A 248 21.01 2.15 8.50
CA GLY A 248 21.33 1.39 7.28
C GLY A 248 20.15 0.70 6.62
N VAL A 249 18.93 1.02 7.05
CA VAL A 249 17.68 0.61 6.39
C VAL A 249 17.07 1.83 5.70
N THR A 250 16.68 1.68 4.45
CA THR A 250 15.88 2.66 3.73
C THR A 250 14.41 2.46 4.06
N PHE A 251 13.75 3.52 4.51
CA PHE A 251 12.32 3.52 4.73
C PHE A 251 11.60 4.38 3.67
N GLY A 252 10.67 3.76 2.97
CA GLY A 252 9.71 4.44 2.11
C GLY A 252 8.37 4.61 2.80
N ILE A 253 7.61 5.62 2.39
CA ILE A 253 6.20 5.76 2.78
C ILE A 253 5.37 5.95 1.52
N HIS A 254 4.34 5.10 1.35
CA HIS A 254 3.45 5.15 0.20
C HIS A 254 2.15 5.87 0.56
N ILE A 255 1.89 6.96 -0.17
CA ILE A 255 0.75 7.84 0.03
C ILE A 255 -0.06 7.89 -1.26
N CYS A 256 -1.05 7.01 -1.34
CA CYS A 256 -2.00 6.97 -2.46
C CYS A 256 -3.41 7.40 -2.04
N ARG A 257 -4.30 7.42 -3.02
CA ARG A 257 -5.73 7.71 -2.82
C ARG A 257 -6.62 6.47 -2.88
N GLY A 258 -5.98 5.29 -2.96
CA GLY A 258 -6.68 4.02 -3.16
C GLY A 258 -7.23 3.83 -4.57
N ASN A 259 -7.52 2.58 -4.91
CA ASN A 259 -8.08 2.16 -6.20
C ASN A 259 -9.56 1.77 -6.05
N ALA A 260 -10.32 2.58 -5.32
CA ALA A 260 -11.76 2.37 -5.15
C ALA A 260 -12.49 2.40 -6.49
N ARG A 261 -13.56 1.62 -6.59
CA ARG A 261 -14.36 1.46 -7.79
C ARG A 261 -15.84 1.55 -7.48
N THR A 262 -16.59 2.02 -8.46
CA THR A 262 -18.05 2.06 -8.43
C THR A 262 -18.60 1.51 -9.74
N ILE A 263 -19.88 1.23 -9.78
CA ILE A 263 -20.56 0.90 -11.03
C ILE A 263 -21.12 2.20 -11.61
N ASP A 264 -20.73 2.48 -12.85
CA ASP A 264 -21.34 3.54 -13.63
C ASP A 264 -22.82 3.22 -13.85
N PRO A 265 -23.76 4.05 -13.37
CA PRO A 265 -25.17 3.78 -13.46
C PRO A 265 -25.71 3.81 -14.90
N GLN A 266 -25.01 4.45 -15.84
CA GLN A 266 -25.39 4.55 -17.23
C GLN A 266 -24.94 3.34 -18.05
N THR A 267 -23.73 2.84 -17.79
CA THR A 267 -23.13 1.78 -18.58
C THR A 267 -23.12 0.42 -17.89
N GLY A 268 -23.42 0.36 -16.58
CA GLY A 268 -23.32 -0.86 -15.77
C GLY A 268 -21.88 -1.38 -15.61
N LYS A 269 -20.87 -0.62 -16.03
CA LYS A 269 -19.46 -1.01 -15.96
C LYS A 269 -18.82 -0.59 -14.66
N LEU A 270 -17.86 -1.40 -14.20
CA LEU A 270 -17.02 -1.07 -13.09
C LEU A 270 -15.99 -0.01 -13.53
N VAL A 271 -16.09 1.19 -12.92
CA VAL A 271 -15.23 2.34 -13.22
C VAL A 271 -14.48 2.77 -11.96
N PRO A 272 -13.33 3.47 -12.07
CA PRO A 272 -12.69 4.06 -10.91
C PRO A 272 -13.63 5.00 -10.17
N GLN A 273 -13.67 4.86 -8.85
CA GLN A 273 -14.42 5.80 -8.01
C GLN A 273 -13.55 7.00 -7.68
N TRP A 274 -14.03 8.19 -8.04
CA TRP A 274 -13.35 9.44 -7.72
C TRP A 274 -13.60 9.81 -6.25
N HIS A 275 -12.60 9.67 -5.42
CA HIS A 275 -12.63 10.02 -4.00
C HIS A 275 -11.25 10.46 -3.52
N ARG A 276 -11.17 11.11 -2.36
CA ARG A 276 -9.94 11.67 -1.78
C ARG A 276 -9.23 12.60 -2.76
N GLU A 277 -10.01 13.52 -3.33
CA GLU A 277 -9.53 14.53 -4.26
C GLU A 277 -8.89 15.71 -3.52
N GLY A 278 -7.81 16.23 -4.05
CA GLY A 278 -7.17 17.44 -3.56
C GLY A 278 -5.65 17.42 -3.73
N SER A 279 -5.08 18.62 -3.90
CA SER A 279 -3.63 18.79 -3.95
C SER A 279 -2.98 18.48 -2.60
N TYR A 280 -1.76 17.96 -2.64
CA TYR A 280 -0.95 17.79 -1.43
C TYR A 280 -0.58 19.12 -0.75
N ASP A 281 -0.76 20.29 -1.39
CA ASP A 281 -0.41 21.61 -0.81
C ASP A 281 -0.98 21.81 0.60
N ALA A 282 -2.20 21.31 0.85
CA ALA A 282 -2.86 21.45 2.15
C ALA A 282 -2.10 20.79 3.32
N ILE A 283 -1.27 19.80 3.04
CA ILE A 283 -0.55 19.01 4.06
C ILE A 283 0.97 18.96 3.82
N ALA A 284 1.44 19.38 2.65
CA ALA A 284 2.81 19.14 2.19
C ALA A 284 3.87 19.71 3.12
N GLU A 285 3.70 20.96 3.57
CA GLU A 285 4.69 21.62 4.42
C GLU A 285 4.91 20.83 5.72
N LYS A 286 3.83 20.50 6.41
CA LYS A 286 3.90 19.74 7.65
C LYS A 286 4.34 18.30 7.40
N LEU A 287 3.72 17.63 6.41
CA LEU A 287 3.97 16.21 6.14
C LEU A 287 5.41 15.97 5.71
N PHE A 288 5.87 16.64 4.65
CA PHE A 288 7.20 16.37 4.06
C PHE A 288 8.36 16.76 4.97
N ASN A 289 8.20 17.84 5.76
CA ASN A 289 9.23 18.27 6.69
C ASN A 289 9.26 17.48 8.01
N THR A 290 8.17 16.81 8.37
CA THR A 290 8.08 16.09 9.65
C THR A 290 8.33 14.59 9.50
N LEU A 291 7.91 13.98 8.38
CA LEU A 291 8.18 12.56 8.10
C LEU A 291 9.70 12.31 8.03
N LYS A 292 10.15 11.22 8.66
CA LYS A 292 11.56 10.81 8.70
C LYS A 292 11.94 9.80 7.62
N HIS A 293 10.98 9.39 6.80
CA HIS A 293 11.18 8.44 5.70
C HIS A 293 12.07 9.07 4.62
N GLN A 294 12.98 8.29 4.04
CA GLN A 294 13.91 8.73 2.99
C GLN A 294 13.23 8.79 1.62
N ARG A 295 12.21 7.96 1.38
CA ARG A 295 11.52 7.88 0.10
C ARG A 295 10.03 8.14 0.28
N LEU A 296 9.51 9.11 -0.48
CA LEU A 296 8.09 9.48 -0.49
C LEU A 296 7.49 8.95 -1.80
N LEU A 297 6.69 7.90 -1.73
CA LEU A 297 6.02 7.31 -2.91
C LEU A 297 4.63 7.95 -3.03
N LEU A 298 4.52 8.91 -3.94
CA LEU A 298 3.35 9.80 -4.04
C LEU A 298 2.55 9.53 -5.31
N GLU A 299 1.23 9.42 -5.18
CA GLU A 299 0.33 9.26 -6.31
C GLU A 299 0.18 10.56 -7.09
N TYR A 300 0.48 10.52 -8.40
CA TYR A 300 0.36 11.62 -9.33
C TYR A 300 -0.13 11.17 -10.73
N ASP A 301 -0.83 10.05 -10.86
CA ASP A 301 -1.27 9.49 -12.14
C ASP A 301 -2.44 10.22 -12.79
N SER A 302 -3.13 11.08 -12.06
CA SER A 302 -4.33 11.77 -12.54
C SER A 302 -4.50 13.15 -11.89
N ASP A 303 -5.38 13.97 -12.46
CA ASP A 303 -5.71 15.33 -11.98
C ASP A 303 -6.28 15.33 -10.56
N ARG A 304 -6.77 14.18 -10.07
CA ARG A 304 -7.20 14.00 -8.68
C ARG A 304 -6.14 14.40 -7.65
N ALA A 305 -4.88 14.23 -8.00
CA ALA A 305 -3.74 14.56 -7.14
C ALA A 305 -3.37 16.06 -7.15
N GLY A 306 -3.90 16.84 -8.09
CA GLY A 306 -3.46 18.21 -8.35
C GLY A 306 -2.13 18.26 -9.10
N GLY A 307 -1.46 19.40 -9.05
CA GLY A 307 -0.17 19.63 -9.69
C GLY A 307 1.04 19.20 -8.85
N PHE A 308 2.23 19.49 -9.37
CA PHE A 308 3.52 19.16 -8.72
C PHE A 308 4.05 20.27 -7.80
N GLU A 309 3.33 21.38 -7.66
CA GLU A 309 3.74 22.53 -6.82
C GLU A 309 4.12 22.15 -5.39
N PRO A 310 3.44 21.18 -4.72
CA PRO A 310 3.79 20.76 -3.37
C PRO A 310 5.22 20.22 -3.25
N LEU A 311 5.81 19.71 -4.33
CA LEU A 311 7.17 19.14 -4.32
C LEU A 311 8.26 20.15 -3.95
N ARG A 312 8.01 21.46 -4.12
CA ARG A 312 8.92 22.54 -3.67
C ARG A 312 9.20 22.51 -2.16
N LEU A 313 8.35 21.84 -1.39
CA LEU A 313 8.43 21.75 0.07
C LEU A 313 9.14 20.47 0.55
N VAL A 314 9.59 19.63 -0.37
CA VAL A 314 10.30 18.38 -0.04
C VAL A 314 11.74 18.71 0.38
N PRO A 315 12.21 18.24 1.56
CA PRO A 315 13.58 18.37 1.99
C PRO A 315 14.60 17.74 1.03
N LYS A 316 15.83 18.28 1.00
CA LYS A 316 16.90 17.86 0.08
C LYS A 316 17.42 16.44 0.32
N ASP A 317 17.18 15.90 1.50
CA ASP A 317 17.60 14.55 1.90
C ASP A 317 16.57 13.44 1.56
N LYS A 318 15.51 13.78 0.84
CA LYS A 318 14.45 12.86 0.47
C LYS A 318 14.39 12.63 -1.04
N ILE A 319 13.98 11.43 -1.42
CA ILE A 319 13.63 11.07 -2.78
C ILE A 319 12.10 11.02 -2.90
N VAL A 320 11.56 11.66 -3.91
CA VAL A 320 10.16 11.51 -4.31
C VAL A 320 10.07 10.48 -5.43
N VAL A 321 9.33 9.41 -5.15
CA VAL A 321 9.00 8.41 -6.15
C VAL A 321 7.65 8.79 -6.75
N LEU A 322 7.70 9.27 -8.00
CA LEU A 322 6.51 9.74 -8.72
C LEU A 322 5.68 8.54 -9.19
N GLY A 323 4.52 8.37 -8.61
CA GLY A 323 3.52 7.38 -9.02
C GLY A 323 2.74 7.87 -10.23
N LEU A 324 3.32 7.79 -11.42
CA LEU A 324 2.74 8.33 -12.66
C LEU A 324 1.99 7.30 -13.48
N VAL A 325 2.31 6.01 -13.32
CA VAL A 325 1.68 4.93 -14.10
C VAL A 325 0.47 4.41 -13.35
N SER A 326 -0.70 4.55 -13.96
CA SER A 326 -1.97 4.18 -13.33
C SER A 326 -2.18 2.67 -13.26
N THR A 327 -2.61 2.19 -12.11
CA THR A 327 -3.05 0.79 -11.93
C THR A 327 -4.58 0.68 -11.87
N LYS A 328 -5.31 1.77 -12.21
CA LYS A 328 -6.77 1.86 -12.13
C LYS A 328 -7.48 1.42 -13.40
N ASN A 329 -6.76 1.40 -14.51
CA ASN A 329 -7.28 1.05 -15.83
C ASN A 329 -6.19 0.39 -16.69
N SER A 330 -6.57 -0.11 -17.87
CA SER A 330 -5.67 -0.73 -18.84
C SER A 330 -5.07 0.26 -19.85
N ASP A 331 -5.38 1.55 -19.73
CA ASP A 331 -4.79 2.57 -20.59
C ASP A 331 -3.27 2.61 -20.40
N MET A 332 -2.55 2.67 -21.51
CA MET A 332 -1.08 2.64 -21.49
C MET A 332 -0.54 4.05 -21.55
N GLU A 333 0.26 4.40 -20.56
CA GLU A 333 1.09 5.59 -20.61
C GLU A 333 2.20 5.42 -21.64
N THR A 334 2.57 6.50 -22.35
CA THR A 334 3.73 6.49 -23.24
C THR A 334 4.98 7.00 -22.52
N VAL A 335 6.16 6.57 -23.00
CA VAL A 335 7.45 7.09 -22.50
C VAL A 335 7.50 8.61 -22.58
N ASP A 336 7.03 9.20 -23.68
CA ASP A 336 7.02 10.66 -23.88
C ASP A 336 6.08 11.37 -22.89
N ASP A 337 4.93 10.78 -22.57
CA ASP A 337 4.03 11.31 -21.54
C ASP A 337 4.69 11.29 -20.17
N LEU A 338 5.33 10.20 -19.80
CA LEU A 338 6.03 10.08 -18.52
C LEU A 338 7.20 11.06 -18.43
N LYS A 339 8.01 11.20 -19.49
CA LYS A 339 9.09 12.19 -19.55
C LYS A 339 8.57 13.61 -19.38
N ARG A 340 7.50 13.97 -20.09
CA ARG A 340 6.87 15.29 -19.94
C ARG A 340 6.39 15.54 -18.50
N ARG A 341 5.83 14.54 -17.83
CA ARG A 341 5.39 14.64 -16.43
C ARG A 341 6.58 14.77 -15.48
N ILE A 342 7.67 14.04 -15.71
CA ILE A 342 8.91 14.17 -14.95
C ILE A 342 9.51 15.56 -15.13
N ASP A 343 9.53 16.10 -16.36
CA ASP A 343 9.99 17.46 -16.64
C ASP A 343 9.13 18.54 -15.93
N GLN A 344 7.83 18.32 -15.81
CA GLN A 344 6.95 19.18 -15.04
C GLN A 344 7.29 19.15 -13.54
N ALA A 345 7.52 17.96 -12.98
CA ALA A 345 7.90 17.79 -11.58
C ALA A 345 9.29 18.38 -11.28
N SER A 346 10.22 18.27 -12.22
CA SER A 346 11.59 18.77 -12.08
C SER A 346 11.70 20.30 -11.99
N LYS A 347 10.62 21.03 -12.30
CA LYS A 347 10.54 22.48 -12.06
C LYS A 347 10.44 22.84 -10.58
N TYR A 348 10.03 21.90 -9.74
CA TYR A 348 9.81 22.11 -8.30
C TYR A 348 10.79 21.34 -7.42
N LEU A 349 11.35 20.23 -7.92
CA LEU A 349 12.28 19.38 -7.18
C LEU A 349 13.38 18.90 -8.15
N PRO A 350 14.68 18.99 -7.80
CA PRO A 350 15.77 18.52 -8.65
C PRO A 350 15.57 17.09 -9.12
N ILE A 351 15.95 16.80 -10.38
CA ILE A 351 15.74 15.50 -11.02
C ILE A 351 16.45 14.35 -10.28
N ASP A 352 17.54 14.62 -9.60
CA ASP A 352 18.29 13.67 -8.77
C ASP A 352 17.59 13.36 -7.44
N GLN A 353 16.51 14.08 -7.08
CA GLN A 353 15.59 13.72 -6.00
C GLN A 353 14.32 13.03 -6.52
N LEU A 354 14.20 12.74 -7.81
CA LEU A 354 13.05 12.08 -8.42
C LEU A 354 13.36 10.62 -8.76
N ALA A 355 12.32 9.79 -8.68
CA ALA A 355 12.29 8.41 -9.15
C ALA A 355 10.88 8.11 -9.70
N LEU A 356 10.67 6.96 -10.32
CA LEU A 356 9.43 6.61 -10.99
C LEU A 356 8.87 5.27 -10.47
N SER A 357 7.55 5.19 -10.32
CA SER A 357 6.83 3.95 -9.97
C SER A 357 5.41 3.94 -10.53
N PRO A 358 4.71 2.80 -10.45
CA PRO A 358 3.25 2.80 -10.50
C PRO A 358 2.67 3.67 -9.38
N GLN A 359 1.45 4.19 -9.59
CA GLN A 359 0.80 5.05 -8.59
C GLN A 359 0.33 4.28 -7.34
N CYS A 360 0.09 2.96 -7.50
CA CYS A 360 -0.32 2.05 -6.45
C CYS A 360 0.10 0.61 -6.82
N GLY A 361 -0.15 -0.36 -5.95
CA GLY A 361 -0.04 -1.78 -6.30
C GLY A 361 -1.06 -2.20 -7.37
N PHE A 362 -0.77 -3.28 -8.08
CA PHE A 362 -1.59 -3.78 -9.21
C PHE A 362 -2.78 -4.63 -8.75
N GLY A 363 -2.89 -4.99 -7.49
CA GLY A 363 -4.11 -5.61 -7.05
C GLY A 363 -4.04 -6.57 -5.87
N GLY A 364 -5.23 -7.03 -5.47
CA GLY A 364 -5.50 -8.12 -4.56
C GLY A 364 -6.04 -9.35 -5.29
N ILE A 365 -6.53 -10.36 -4.53
CA ILE A 365 -7.07 -11.62 -5.06
C ILE A 365 -8.19 -11.36 -6.08
N ASP A 366 -9.05 -10.37 -5.83
CA ASP A 366 -10.22 -10.07 -6.66
C ASP A 366 -9.97 -9.04 -7.76
N SER A 367 -8.73 -8.57 -7.95
CA SER A 367 -8.45 -7.56 -8.98
C SER A 367 -8.66 -8.17 -10.37
N LYS A 368 -9.59 -7.57 -11.12
CA LYS A 368 -9.90 -7.90 -12.52
C LYS A 368 -9.62 -6.73 -13.45
N VAL A 369 -8.83 -5.77 -13.01
CA VAL A 369 -8.59 -4.51 -13.73
C VAL A 369 -7.62 -4.68 -14.84
N LEU A 370 -6.54 -5.38 -14.56
CA LEU A 370 -5.40 -5.58 -15.45
C LEU A 370 -5.12 -7.07 -15.55
N SER A 371 -4.79 -7.51 -16.76
CA SER A 371 -4.14 -8.80 -16.98
C SER A 371 -2.66 -8.72 -16.57
N GLU A 372 -2.01 -9.87 -16.38
CA GLU A 372 -0.56 -9.93 -16.18
C GLU A 372 0.21 -9.27 -17.32
N ALA A 373 -0.23 -9.48 -18.57
CA ALA A 373 0.43 -8.90 -19.74
C ALA A 373 0.32 -7.37 -19.78
N GLU A 374 -0.82 -6.79 -19.37
CA GLU A 374 -0.97 -5.33 -19.28
C GLU A 374 -0.13 -4.76 -18.15
N MET A 375 -0.07 -5.42 -17.00
CA MET A 375 0.82 -5.05 -15.91
C MET A 375 2.28 -5.00 -16.36
N TRP A 376 2.78 -6.04 -17.02
CA TRP A 376 4.17 -6.09 -17.49
C TRP A 376 4.48 -5.01 -18.51
N ARG A 377 3.58 -4.73 -19.44
CA ARG A 377 3.75 -3.62 -20.38
C ARG A 377 3.88 -2.26 -19.68
N LYS A 378 3.05 -2.01 -18.65
CA LYS A 378 3.15 -0.80 -17.84
C LYS A 378 4.49 -0.71 -17.10
N LEU A 379 4.93 -1.83 -16.54
CA LEU A 379 6.22 -1.93 -15.85
C LEU A 379 7.40 -1.74 -16.81
N ASP A 380 7.34 -2.26 -18.03
CA ASP A 380 8.35 -2.05 -19.07
C ASP A 380 8.45 -0.57 -19.48
N THR A 381 7.31 0.12 -19.59
CA THR A 381 7.28 1.56 -19.88
C THR A 381 8.00 2.37 -18.80
N ILE A 382 7.89 1.96 -17.52
CA ILE A 382 8.65 2.57 -16.43
C ILE A 382 10.14 2.37 -16.61
N VAL A 383 10.58 1.14 -16.88
CA VAL A 383 12.00 0.81 -17.07
C VAL A 383 12.57 1.60 -18.27
N GLU A 384 11.88 1.62 -19.39
CA GLU A 384 12.28 2.36 -20.57
C GLU A 384 12.38 3.86 -20.29
N THR A 385 11.40 4.43 -19.62
CA THR A 385 11.40 5.86 -19.26
C THR A 385 12.61 6.20 -18.38
N VAL A 386 12.86 5.40 -17.35
CA VAL A 386 13.99 5.64 -16.43
C VAL A 386 15.32 5.57 -17.15
N ASN A 387 15.49 4.60 -18.04
CA ASN A 387 16.70 4.48 -18.85
C ASN A 387 16.93 5.68 -19.78
N GLN A 388 15.86 6.34 -20.25
CA GLN A 388 15.98 7.54 -21.08
C GLN A 388 16.18 8.84 -20.29
N VAL A 389 15.77 8.88 -19.02
CA VAL A 389 15.81 10.10 -18.21
C VAL A 389 17.05 10.18 -17.34
N TRP A 390 17.52 9.07 -16.76
CA TRP A 390 18.60 9.07 -15.75
C TRP A 390 19.87 8.33 -16.17
N ASN A 391 19.91 7.73 -17.40
CA ASN A 391 21.10 7.03 -17.92
C ASN A 391 21.77 7.79 -19.06
#